data_adcc51fcfe205fb68ab410ee12056605
#
_entry.id   adcc51fcfe205fb68ab410ee12056605
#
_cell.length_a   1.000
_cell.length_b   1.000
_cell.length_c   1.000
_cell.angle_alpha   90.00
_cell.angle_beta   90.00
_cell.angle_gamma   90.00
#
_symmetry.space_group_name_H-M   'P 1'
#
loop_
_entity.id
_entity.type
_entity.pdbx_description
1 polymer ?
#
loop_
_entity_poly.entity_id
_entity_poly.type
_entity_poly.pdbx_seq_one_letter_code
_entity_poly.pdbx_strand_id
1 'polypeptide(L)'
;MTRRLLYSIHLWLSLPLGIIVMLICLSGATLVFKAEIRNALGMPKVVAPHGHHASKAGRTAKPFDGGRKGAVAHGKSKDAPYGVTTKRDFFSYVTKFHTSLMAGSVGKAVVAYTTLLLILILISGLWICLPRNGRQWRQRFSIERRRGRQRLLFDLHVSLGYWVVLWLLLLAVTGVCFGLHLVPKGTAAMKIMHELHVGSWGGTVTKAITFAVSIVGATLPATGYWLYFRKHCRK
;
A
#
# COMPACT_ATOMS: atom_id res chain seq x y z
N MET A 1 -7.89 -16.66 29.45
CA MET A 1 -6.46 -16.41 29.16
C MET A 1 -6.23 -15.75 27.82
N THR A 2 -6.83 -16.21 26.75
CA THR A 2 -6.59 -15.79 25.35
C THR A 2 -6.82 -14.30 25.04
N ARG A 3 -7.89 -13.66 25.57
CA ARG A 3 -8.17 -12.23 25.27
C ARG A 3 -7.18 -11.25 25.89
N ARG A 4 -6.63 -11.54 27.05
CA ARG A 4 -5.59 -10.70 27.69
C ARG A 4 -4.30 -10.73 26.87
N LEU A 5 -3.91 -11.92 26.41
CA LEU A 5 -2.74 -12.09 25.53
C LEU A 5 -2.91 -11.33 24.22
N LEU A 6 -4.06 -11.50 23.54
CA LEU A 6 -4.35 -10.79 22.28
C LEU A 6 -4.38 -9.27 22.46
N TYR A 7 -4.92 -8.78 23.58
CA TYR A 7 -4.88 -7.35 23.90
C TYR A 7 -3.43 -6.85 24.07
N SER A 8 -2.60 -7.62 24.78
CA SER A 8 -1.17 -7.28 24.94
C SER A 8 -0.45 -7.27 23.60
N ILE A 9 -0.65 -8.30 22.76
CA ILE A 9 -0.06 -8.36 21.41
C ILE A 9 -0.51 -7.16 20.58
N HIS A 10 -1.81 -6.89 20.52
CA HIS A 10 -2.36 -5.74 19.78
C HIS A 10 -1.74 -4.43 20.25
N LEU A 11 -1.67 -4.19 21.56
CA LEU A 11 -1.13 -2.96 22.13
C LEU A 11 0.38 -2.81 21.89
N TRP A 12 1.16 -3.82 22.22
CA TRP A 12 2.62 -3.76 22.13
C TRP A 12 3.15 -3.72 20.69
N LEU A 13 2.41 -4.30 19.73
CA LEU A 13 2.74 -4.18 18.32
C LEU A 13 2.26 -2.84 17.75
N SER A 14 1.06 -2.37 18.10
CA SER A 14 0.49 -1.15 17.53
C SER A 14 1.21 0.12 17.99
N LEU A 15 1.77 0.16 19.21
CA LEU A 15 2.48 1.33 19.71
C LEU A 15 3.73 1.68 18.88
N PRO A 16 4.72 0.80 18.68
CA PRO A 16 5.91 1.14 17.90
C PRO A 16 5.63 1.25 16.40
N LEU A 17 4.70 0.47 15.87
CA LEU A 17 4.43 0.41 14.43
C LEU A 17 3.39 1.43 13.95
N GLY A 18 2.60 1.98 14.85
CA GLY A 18 1.45 2.82 14.50
C GLY A 18 1.80 4.04 13.66
N ILE A 19 2.92 4.72 13.93
CA ILE A 19 3.36 5.87 13.13
C ILE A 19 3.67 5.43 11.70
N ILE A 20 4.40 4.32 11.53
CA ILE A 20 4.76 3.81 10.21
C ILE A 20 3.49 3.40 9.45
N VAL A 21 2.56 2.69 10.10
CA VAL A 21 1.27 2.30 9.52
C VAL A 21 0.47 3.53 9.08
N MET A 22 0.40 4.57 9.91
CA MET A 22 -0.28 5.81 9.57
C MET A 22 0.30 6.45 8.31
N LEU A 23 1.63 6.53 8.21
CA LEU A 23 2.33 7.10 7.06
C LEU A 23 2.12 6.26 5.78
N ILE A 24 2.15 4.93 5.90
CA ILE A 24 1.87 4.02 4.78
C ILE A 24 0.42 4.17 4.30
N CYS A 25 -0.54 4.23 5.22
CA CYS A 25 -1.96 4.41 4.87
C CYS A 25 -2.22 5.77 4.20
N LEU A 26 -1.66 6.86 4.70
CA LEU A 26 -1.81 8.20 4.09
C LEU A 26 -1.17 8.26 2.70
N SER A 27 0.05 7.76 2.56
CA SER A 27 0.71 7.72 1.24
C SER A 27 -0.03 6.78 0.27
N GLY A 28 -0.56 5.66 0.74
CA GLY A 28 -1.40 4.77 -0.05
C GLY A 28 -2.66 5.45 -0.55
N ALA A 29 -3.38 6.19 0.31
CA ALA A 29 -4.56 6.95 -0.07
C ALA A 29 -4.26 7.93 -1.22
N THR A 30 -3.14 8.66 -1.16
CA THR A 30 -2.76 9.60 -2.24
C THR A 30 -2.46 8.90 -3.57
N LEU A 31 -2.08 7.62 -3.55
CA LEU A 31 -1.75 6.84 -4.74
C LEU A 31 -2.97 6.20 -5.41
N VAL A 32 -4.09 6.04 -4.71
CA VAL A 32 -5.30 5.41 -5.27
C VAL A 32 -5.78 6.11 -6.54
N PHE A 33 -5.81 7.44 -6.53
CA PHE A 33 -6.27 8.26 -7.67
C PHE A 33 -5.12 8.82 -8.52
N LYS A 34 -3.91 8.24 -8.42
CA LYS A 34 -2.73 8.70 -9.15
C LYS A 34 -2.96 8.80 -10.65
N ALA A 35 -3.63 7.83 -11.26
CA ALA A 35 -3.86 7.81 -12.71
C ALA A 35 -4.84 8.91 -13.15
N GLU A 36 -5.91 9.09 -12.41
CA GLU A 36 -6.95 10.09 -12.66
C GLU A 36 -6.40 11.50 -12.52
N ILE A 37 -5.64 11.76 -11.45
CA ILE A 37 -5.04 13.07 -11.19
C ILE A 37 -4.01 13.40 -12.29
N ARG A 38 -3.17 12.43 -12.68
CA ARG A 38 -2.21 12.63 -13.79
C ARG A 38 -2.90 12.95 -15.10
N ASN A 39 -3.99 12.24 -15.43
CA ASN A 39 -4.76 12.49 -16.64
C ASN A 39 -5.43 13.88 -16.61
N ALA A 40 -6.00 14.28 -15.46
CA ALA A 40 -6.62 15.60 -15.30
C ALA A 40 -5.61 16.76 -15.41
N LEU A 41 -4.35 16.53 -14.96
CA LEU A 41 -3.27 17.51 -15.06
C LEU A 41 -2.52 17.47 -16.39
N GLY A 42 -2.97 16.67 -17.37
CA GLY A 42 -2.32 16.55 -18.68
C GLY A 42 -0.89 16.02 -18.64
N MET A 43 -0.52 15.29 -17.55
CA MET A 43 0.82 14.75 -17.43
C MET A 43 1.03 13.57 -18.41
N PRO A 44 2.19 13.48 -19.07
CA PRO A 44 2.46 12.41 -20.03
C PRO A 44 2.34 11.03 -19.37
N LYS A 45 1.69 10.11 -20.09
CA LYS A 45 1.60 8.71 -19.64
C LYS A 45 3.00 8.13 -19.58
N VAL A 46 3.39 7.59 -18.43
CA VAL A 46 4.63 6.81 -18.29
C VAL A 46 4.37 5.48 -18.99
N VAL A 47 4.80 5.38 -20.25
CA VAL A 47 4.84 4.10 -20.96
C VAL A 47 5.98 3.31 -20.33
N ALA A 48 5.66 2.20 -19.65
CA ALA A 48 6.69 1.27 -19.24
C ALA A 48 7.41 0.78 -20.50
N PRO A 49 8.76 0.73 -20.52
CA PRO A 49 9.46 0.14 -21.64
C PRO A 49 9.00 -1.31 -21.75
N HIS A 50 8.27 -1.62 -22.82
CA HIS A 50 7.97 -2.99 -23.18
C HIS A 50 9.31 -3.67 -23.42
N GLY A 51 9.66 -4.65 -22.57
CA GLY A 51 10.78 -5.53 -22.84
C GLY A 51 10.57 -6.14 -24.21
N HIS A 52 11.42 -5.77 -25.16
CA HIS A 52 11.49 -6.45 -26.44
C HIS A 52 11.84 -7.91 -26.16
N HIS A 53 10.84 -8.78 -26.10
CA HIS A 53 11.05 -10.15 -26.43
C HIS A 53 11.49 -10.19 -27.88
N ALA A 54 12.79 -10.25 -28.10
CA ALA A 54 13.35 -10.57 -29.39
C ALA A 54 12.80 -11.92 -29.79
N SER A 55 11.77 -11.92 -30.64
CA SER A 55 11.32 -13.07 -31.36
C SER A 55 12.53 -13.56 -32.18
N LYS A 56 13.08 -14.73 -31.81
CA LYS A 56 13.98 -15.48 -32.66
C LYS A 56 13.18 -16.04 -33.83
N ALA A 57 12.85 -15.17 -34.80
CA ALA A 57 12.47 -15.64 -36.13
C ALA A 57 13.76 -15.98 -36.87
N GLY A 58 13.89 -17.23 -37.27
CA GLY A 58 15.03 -17.78 -37.97
C GLY A 58 15.38 -16.96 -39.25
N ARG A 59 16.62 -16.51 -39.32
CA ARG A 59 17.25 -16.12 -40.56
C ARG A 59 18.37 -17.10 -40.83
N THR A 60 18.10 -17.96 -41.81
CA THR A 60 19.13 -18.67 -42.59
C THR A 60 20.04 -17.65 -43.20
N ALA A 61 21.24 -17.48 -42.72
CA ALA A 61 22.26 -16.66 -43.33
C ALA A 61 22.91 -17.42 -44.49
N LYS A 62 22.87 -16.87 -45.69
CA LYS A 62 23.80 -17.17 -46.78
C LYS A 62 25.13 -16.43 -46.50
N PRO A 63 26.28 -17.08 -46.77
CA PRO A 63 27.58 -16.44 -46.66
C PRO A 63 27.83 -15.50 -47.83
N PHE A 64 28.23 -14.26 -47.56
CA PHE A 64 28.79 -13.36 -48.54
C PHE A 64 30.21 -13.01 -48.16
N ASP A 65 31.12 -13.35 -49.06
CA ASP A 65 32.55 -13.10 -49.05
C ASP A 65 32.86 -11.66 -49.49
N GLY A 66 33.95 -11.06 -49.03
CA GLY A 66 34.59 -9.98 -49.71
C GLY A 66 34.83 -8.70 -48.94
N GLY A 67 36.04 -8.55 -48.48
CA GLY A 67 36.72 -7.45 -47.81
C GLY A 67 36.40 -6.01 -48.20
N ARG A 68 36.49 -5.17 -47.17
CA ARG A 68 37.16 -3.85 -47.25
C ARG A 68 37.24 -3.20 -45.85
N LYS A 69 38.44 -2.84 -45.50
CA LYS A 69 38.78 -1.97 -44.35
C LYS A 69 38.11 -0.59 -44.56
N GLY A 70 37.30 -0.15 -43.60
CA GLY A 70 36.72 1.18 -43.61
C GLY A 70 36.49 1.64 -42.18
N ALA A 71 37.09 2.76 -41.80
CA ALA A 71 37.06 3.37 -40.50
C ALA A 71 35.68 3.51 -39.87
N VAL A 72 35.53 3.10 -38.63
CA VAL A 72 34.36 3.33 -37.80
C VAL A 72 34.37 4.80 -37.36
N ALA A 73 33.64 5.63 -38.10
CA ALA A 73 33.27 6.95 -37.65
C ALA A 73 32.27 6.83 -36.51
N HIS A 74 32.61 7.36 -35.36
CA HIS A 74 31.74 7.51 -34.19
C HIS A 74 30.65 8.55 -34.52
N GLY A 75 29.63 8.14 -35.28
CA GLY A 75 28.45 8.93 -35.53
C GLY A 75 27.61 9.00 -34.25
N LYS A 76 27.70 10.13 -33.52
CA LYS A 76 26.68 10.52 -32.54
C LYS A 76 25.35 10.65 -33.28
N SER A 77 24.52 9.63 -33.21
CA SER A 77 23.13 9.70 -33.60
C SER A 77 22.43 10.71 -32.70
N LYS A 78 22.20 11.92 -33.22
CA LYS A 78 21.48 13.01 -32.56
C LYS A 78 19.96 12.90 -32.68
N ASP A 79 19.45 11.82 -33.21
CA ASP A 79 18.02 11.62 -33.45
C ASP A 79 17.47 10.45 -32.64
N ALA A 80 17.54 10.58 -31.30
CA ALA A 80 16.62 9.87 -30.45
C ALA A 80 15.36 10.75 -30.28
N PRO A 81 14.27 10.47 -31.00
CA PRO A 81 13.03 11.18 -30.81
C PRO A 81 12.48 10.74 -29.43
N TYR A 82 12.26 11.71 -28.58
CA TYR A 82 11.72 11.59 -27.25
C TYR A 82 12.73 11.08 -26.19
N GLY A 83 13.58 11.98 -25.75
CA GLY A 83 14.10 11.95 -24.40
C GLY A 83 12.95 11.92 -23.42
N VAL A 84 12.59 10.72 -22.94
CA VAL A 84 11.77 10.55 -21.75
C VAL A 84 12.62 11.07 -20.60
N THR A 85 12.64 12.39 -20.42
CA THR A 85 13.05 12.97 -19.16
C THR A 85 12.05 12.47 -18.14
N THR A 86 12.40 11.43 -17.41
CA THR A 86 11.70 11.03 -16.20
C THR A 86 11.89 12.16 -15.18
N LYS A 87 11.23 13.31 -15.42
CA LYS A 87 11.05 14.31 -14.38
C LYS A 87 10.44 13.55 -13.22
N ARG A 88 11.17 13.50 -12.12
CA ARG A 88 10.70 12.86 -10.89
C ARG A 88 9.48 13.64 -10.44
N ASP A 89 8.33 13.09 -10.72
CA ASP A 89 7.00 13.58 -10.50
C ASP A 89 6.65 13.37 -9.01
N PHE A 90 5.85 14.23 -8.44
CA PHE A 90 5.35 14.12 -7.05
C PHE A 90 4.92 12.69 -6.70
N PHE A 91 4.15 12.04 -7.58
CA PHE A 91 3.72 10.66 -7.37
C PHE A 91 4.87 9.64 -7.33
N SER A 92 6.00 9.91 -7.97
CA SER A 92 7.20 9.08 -7.87
C SER A 92 7.80 9.13 -6.47
N TYR A 93 7.81 10.30 -5.83
CA TYR A 93 8.23 10.47 -4.44
C TYR A 93 7.26 9.78 -3.48
N VAL A 94 5.94 10.00 -3.64
CA VAL A 94 4.93 9.34 -2.82
C VAL A 94 5.00 7.81 -2.97
N THR A 95 5.21 7.30 -4.18
CA THR A 95 5.40 5.85 -4.41
C THR A 95 6.64 5.32 -3.68
N LYS A 96 7.78 6.03 -3.77
CA LYS A 96 9.00 5.65 -3.02
C LYS A 96 8.78 5.71 -1.52
N PHE A 97 8.06 6.73 -1.05
CA PHE A 97 7.72 6.85 0.37
C PHE A 97 6.84 5.68 0.82
N HIS A 98 5.77 5.38 0.09
CA HIS A 98 4.86 4.28 0.39
C HIS A 98 5.55 2.90 0.41
N THR A 99 6.49 2.67 -0.50
CA THR A 99 7.13 1.35 -0.66
C THR A 99 8.43 1.18 0.11
N SER A 100 9.07 2.28 0.53
CA SER A 100 10.40 2.22 1.16
C SER A 100 10.69 3.35 2.15
N LEU A 101 9.71 4.17 2.52
CA LEU A 101 9.91 5.33 3.41
C LEU A 101 11.09 6.22 2.99
N MET A 102 11.42 6.27 1.70
CA MET A 102 12.60 6.94 1.13
C MET A 102 13.96 6.36 1.56
N ALA A 103 13.99 5.28 2.35
CA ALA A 103 15.21 4.70 2.96
C ALA A 103 15.78 3.50 2.16
N GLY A 104 15.55 3.43 0.86
CA GLY A 104 16.15 2.42 -0.04
C GLY A 104 15.78 0.98 0.32
N SER A 105 16.77 0.08 0.37
CA SER A 105 16.56 -1.35 0.67
C SER A 105 16.09 -1.59 2.11
N VAL A 106 16.69 -0.87 3.06
CA VAL A 106 16.29 -0.95 4.48
C VAL A 106 14.84 -0.53 4.66
N GLY A 107 14.44 0.58 4.03
CA GLY A 107 13.06 1.04 4.11
C GLY A 107 12.06 0.06 3.50
N LYS A 108 12.41 -0.64 2.41
CA LYS A 108 11.58 -1.71 1.85
C LYS A 108 11.37 -2.85 2.84
N ALA A 109 12.43 -3.29 3.51
CA ALA A 109 12.34 -4.31 4.55
C ALA A 109 11.45 -3.84 5.72
N VAL A 110 11.66 -2.60 6.20
CA VAL A 110 10.83 -2.01 7.27
C VAL A 110 9.36 -1.98 6.87
N VAL A 111 9.01 -1.51 5.68
CA VAL A 111 7.61 -1.49 5.20
C VAL A 111 7.04 -2.90 5.10
N ALA A 112 7.78 -3.86 4.53
CA ALA A 112 7.31 -5.23 4.36
C ALA A 112 7.04 -5.91 5.71
N TYR A 113 7.98 -5.83 6.67
CA TYR A 113 7.79 -6.41 8.00
C TYR A 113 6.74 -5.68 8.82
N THR A 114 6.66 -4.34 8.72
CA THR A 114 5.58 -3.58 9.38
C THR A 114 4.22 -4.01 8.85
N THR A 115 4.09 -4.22 7.53
CA THR A 115 2.83 -4.66 6.92
C THR A 115 2.48 -6.11 7.33
N LEU A 116 3.48 -6.99 7.45
CA LEU A 116 3.28 -8.34 7.98
C LEU A 116 2.78 -8.31 9.43
N LEU A 117 3.39 -7.49 10.28
CA LEU A 117 2.95 -7.31 11.68
C LEU A 117 1.60 -6.61 11.77
N LEU A 118 1.26 -5.74 10.81
CA LEU A 118 -0.07 -5.14 10.70
C LEU A 118 -1.16 -6.21 10.54
N ILE A 119 -0.91 -7.27 9.79
CA ILE A 119 -1.85 -8.41 9.69
C ILE A 119 -2.16 -8.99 11.07
N LEU A 120 -1.14 -9.18 11.91
CA LEU A 120 -1.33 -9.67 13.29
C LEU A 120 -2.10 -8.67 14.15
N ILE A 121 -1.84 -7.36 14.00
CA ILE A 121 -2.57 -6.29 14.68
C ILE A 121 -4.05 -6.32 14.27
N LEU A 122 -4.36 -6.44 12.97
CA LEU A 122 -5.71 -6.48 12.44
C LEU A 122 -6.48 -7.72 12.94
N ILE A 123 -5.85 -8.90 12.88
CA ILE A 123 -6.45 -10.16 13.36
C ILE A 123 -6.70 -10.09 14.87
N SER A 124 -5.72 -9.65 15.65
CA SER A 124 -5.88 -9.52 17.11
C SER A 124 -6.96 -8.50 17.47
N GLY A 125 -7.00 -7.35 16.78
CA GLY A 125 -8.04 -6.34 16.97
C GLY A 125 -9.44 -6.87 16.65
N LEU A 126 -9.59 -7.56 15.51
CA LEU A 126 -10.86 -8.20 15.14
C LEU A 126 -11.32 -9.19 16.20
N TRP A 127 -10.43 -10.07 16.68
CA TRP A 127 -10.75 -11.07 17.68
C TRP A 127 -11.17 -10.46 19.02
N ILE A 128 -10.49 -9.40 19.46
CA ILE A 128 -10.83 -8.67 20.69
C ILE A 128 -12.21 -8.03 20.56
N CYS A 129 -12.51 -7.49 19.38
CA CYS A 129 -13.76 -6.79 19.10
C CYS A 129 -14.92 -7.73 18.80
N LEU A 130 -14.70 -9.03 18.57
CA LEU A 130 -15.75 -9.96 18.18
C LEU A 130 -16.80 -10.06 19.31
N PRO A 131 -18.04 -9.69 19.06
CA PRO A 131 -19.10 -9.76 20.07
C PRO A 131 -19.51 -11.22 20.32
N ARG A 132 -19.77 -11.55 21.57
CA ARG A 132 -20.21 -12.90 21.97
C ARG A 132 -21.72 -13.08 21.92
N ASN A 133 -22.48 -11.99 22.03
CA ASN A 133 -23.95 -12.00 22.11
C ASN A 133 -24.54 -10.86 21.27
N GLY A 134 -25.76 -11.04 20.74
CA GLY A 134 -26.46 -10.03 19.93
C GLY A 134 -26.62 -8.67 20.61
N ARG A 135 -26.75 -8.62 21.94
CA ARG A 135 -26.78 -7.38 22.74
C ARG A 135 -25.47 -6.60 22.64
N GLN A 136 -24.31 -7.30 22.57
CA GLN A 136 -23.00 -6.68 22.41
C GLN A 136 -22.80 -6.10 20.99
N TRP A 137 -23.44 -6.67 19.98
CA TRP A 137 -23.45 -6.11 18.63
C TRP A 137 -24.01 -4.68 18.62
N ARG A 138 -25.22 -4.48 19.16
CA ARG A 138 -25.83 -3.14 19.24
C ARG A 138 -24.98 -2.15 20.03
N GLN A 139 -24.37 -2.58 21.14
CA GLN A 139 -23.53 -1.70 21.97
C GLN A 139 -22.22 -1.31 21.29
N ARG A 140 -21.62 -2.16 20.45
CA ARG A 140 -20.36 -1.87 19.78
C ARG A 140 -20.49 -0.91 18.58
N PHE A 141 -21.68 -0.89 17.95
CA PHE A 141 -21.98 0.03 16.87
C PHE A 141 -22.73 1.28 17.33
N SER A 142 -23.10 1.37 18.61
CA SER A 142 -23.70 2.57 19.21
C SER A 142 -22.59 3.53 19.63
N ILE A 143 -22.49 4.67 18.94
CA ILE A 143 -21.56 5.75 19.27
C ILE A 143 -22.20 6.63 20.33
N GLU A 144 -21.78 6.48 21.60
CA GLU A 144 -22.29 7.28 22.70
C GLU A 144 -21.54 8.62 22.84
N ARG A 145 -22.08 9.66 22.21
CA ARG A 145 -21.49 11.02 22.25
C ARG A 145 -21.57 11.68 23.64
N ARG A 146 -22.55 11.29 24.49
CA ARG A 146 -22.83 11.93 25.78
C ARG A 146 -21.87 11.52 26.92
N ARG A 147 -21.11 10.44 26.77
CA ARG A 147 -20.18 9.92 27.82
C ARG A 147 -18.76 10.49 27.75
N GLY A 148 -18.55 11.58 27.03
CA GLY A 148 -17.27 12.28 26.95
C GLY A 148 -16.33 11.79 25.84
N ARG A 149 -15.29 12.58 25.54
CA ARG A 149 -14.37 12.39 24.43
C ARG A 149 -13.65 11.03 24.42
N GLN A 150 -13.29 10.53 25.61
CA GLN A 150 -12.56 9.26 25.71
C GLN A 150 -13.42 8.07 25.27
N ARG A 151 -14.69 8.06 25.66
CA ARG A 151 -15.64 7.02 25.25
C ARG A 151 -15.91 7.12 23.76
N LEU A 152 -16.10 8.33 23.25
CA LEU A 152 -16.31 8.56 21.82
C LEU A 152 -15.14 8.04 20.97
N LEU A 153 -13.89 8.35 21.34
CA LEU A 153 -12.71 7.88 20.60
C LEU A 153 -12.54 6.36 20.67
N PHE A 154 -12.88 5.75 21.82
CA PHE A 154 -12.89 4.29 21.95
C PHE A 154 -13.95 3.67 21.02
N ASP A 155 -15.16 4.18 21.04
CA ASP A 155 -16.25 3.69 20.20
C ASP A 155 -15.93 3.88 18.71
N LEU A 156 -15.34 5.02 18.32
CA LEU A 156 -14.88 5.27 16.95
C LEU A 156 -13.75 4.30 16.56
N HIS A 157 -12.75 4.10 17.40
CA HIS A 157 -11.65 3.16 17.12
C HIS A 157 -12.18 1.74 16.88
N VAL A 158 -13.08 1.26 17.76
CA VAL A 158 -13.65 -0.08 17.66
C VAL A 158 -14.59 -0.21 16.48
N SER A 159 -15.51 0.75 16.30
CA SER A 159 -16.53 0.69 15.24
C SER A 159 -15.89 0.84 13.85
N LEU A 160 -15.07 1.89 13.64
CA LEU A 160 -14.40 2.10 12.36
C LEU A 160 -13.43 0.96 12.06
N GLY A 161 -12.65 0.52 13.06
CA GLY A 161 -11.74 -0.62 12.89
C GLY A 161 -12.47 -1.88 12.44
N TYR A 162 -13.63 -2.17 13.01
CA TYR A 162 -14.43 -3.34 12.61
C TYR A 162 -14.91 -3.26 11.15
N TRP A 163 -15.42 -2.09 10.72
CA TRP A 163 -15.90 -1.92 9.36
C TRP A 163 -14.83 -1.99 8.29
N VAL A 164 -13.61 -1.49 8.59
CA VAL A 164 -12.54 -1.44 7.60
C VAL A 164 -11.57 -2.63 7.66
N VAL A 165 -11.65 -3.48 8.71
CA VAL A 165 -10.64 -4.52 8.98
C VAL A 165 -10.46 -5.50 7.82
N LEU A 166 -11.53 -5.95 7.19
CA LEU A 166 -11.45 -6.91 6.08
C LEU A 166 -10.78 -6.30 4.85
N TRP A 167 -11.11 -5.03 4.56
CA TRP A 167 -10.48 -4.31 3.45
C TRP A 167 -9.03 -3.99 3.74
N LEU A 168 -8.71 -3.52 4.96
CA LEU A 168 -7.32 -3.31 5.38
C LEU A 168 -6.51 -4.60 5.37
N LEU A 169 -7.12 -5.73 5.73
CA LEU A 169 -6.47 -7.04 5.68
C LEU A 169 -6.14 -7.43 4.22
N LEU A 170 -7.07 -7.19 3.28
CA LEU A 170 -6.83 -7.38 1.85
C LEU A 170 -5.64 -6.53 1.38
N LEU A 171 -5.62 -5.23 1.73
CA LEU A 171 -4.52 -4.33 1.38
C LEU A 171 -3.19 -4.74 2.03
N ALA A 172 -3.22 -5.20 3.28
CA ALA A 172 -2.02 -5.65 3.97
C ALA A 172 -1.46 -6.95 3.36
N VAL A 173 -2.30 -7.94 3.07
CA VAL A 173 -1.88 -9.20 2.43
C VAL A 173 -1.28 -8.93 1.05
N THR A 174 -1.96 -8.17 0.20
CA THR A 174 -1.43 -7.80 -1.12
C THR A 174 -0.15 -6.98 -1.01
N GLY A 175 -0.05 -6.07 -0.03
CA GLY A 175 1.14 -5.28 0.27
C GLY A 175 2.34 -6.14 0.68
N VAL A 176 2.14 -7.17 1.52
CA VAL A 176 3.19 -8.15 1.89
C VAL A 176 3.66 -8.92 0.66
N CYS A 177 2.74 -9.35 -0.21
CA CYS A 177 3.10 -10.06 -1.44
C CYS A 177 4.02 -9.21 -2.35
N PHE A 178 3.79 -7.89 -2.43
CA PHE A 178 4.68 -6.98 -3.14
C PHE A 178 6.01 -6.76 -2.41
N GLY A 179 5.96 -6.51 -1.11
CA GLY A 179 7.14 -6.20 -0.30
C GLY A 179 8.14 -7.35 -0.22
N LEU A 180 7.64 -8.57 -0.09
CA LEU A 180 8.45 -9.79 -0.01
C LEU A 180 8.66 -10.49 -1.37
N HIS A 181 8.18 -9.89 -2.48
CA HIS A 181 8.30 -10.45 -3.83
C HIS A 181 7.78 -11.89 -3.97
N LEU A 182 6.68 -12.21 -3.27
CA LEU A 182 6.10 -13.57 -3.26
C LEU A 182 5.47 -13.96 -4.61
N VAL A 183 5.15 -12.97 -5.45
CA VAL A 183 4.56 -13.20 -6.77
C VAL A 183 5.53 -12.74 -7.85
N PRO A 184 5.82 -13.59 -8.86
CA PRO A 184 6.73 -13.23 -9.95
C PRO A 184 6.21 -12.05 -10.77
N LYS A 185 7.13 -11.14 -11.11
CA LYS A 185 6.80 -9.96 -11.94
C LYS A 185 6.36 -10.38 -13.35
N GLY A 186 5.38 -9.67 -13.90
CA GLY A 186 4.87 -9.91 -15.25
C GLY A 186 3.84 -11.04 -15.35
N THR A 187 3.45 -11.66 -14.24
CA THR A 187 2.39 -12.69 -14.24
C THR A 187 0.99 -12.06 -14.12
N ALA A 188 -0.03 -12.80 -14.57
CA ALA A 188 -1.43 -12.42 -14.36
C ALA A 188 -1.77 -12.25 -12.88
N ALA A 189 -1.21 -13.08 -12.00
CA ALA A 189 -1.37 -13.00 -10.56
C ALA A 189 -0.88 -11.64 -10.01
N MET A 190 0.28 -11.15 -10.47
CA MET A 190 0.81 -9.83 -10.07
C MET A 190 -0.14 -8.70 -10.49
N LYS A 191 -0.75 -8.81 -11.69
CA LYS A 191 -1.72 -7.82 -12.18
C LYS A 191 -2.97 -7.81 -11.31
N ILE A 192 -3.55 -8.96 -11.04
CA ILE A 192 -4.74 -9.12 -10.18
C ILE A 192 -4.45 -8.56 -8.77
N MET A 193 -3.31 -8.91 -8.17
CA MET A 193 -2.93 -8.39 -6.86
C MET A 193 -2.78 -6.87 -6.84
N HIS A 194 -2.22 -6.29 -7.91
CA HIS A 194 -2.13 -4.85 -8.03
C HIS A 194 -3.51 -4.20 -8.14
N GLU A 195 -4.41 -4.75 -8.94
CA GLU A 195 -5.78 -4.26 -9.08
C GLU A 195 -6.55 -4.35 -7.74
N LEU A 196 -6.37 -5.42 -6.98
CA LEU A 196 -6.94 -5.57 -5.64
C LEU A 196 -6.34 -4.55 -4.65
N HIS A 197 -5.01 -4.35 -4.67
CA HIS A 197 -4.33 -3.44 -3.75
C HIS A 197 -4.72 -1.97 -3.98
N VAL A 198 -4.83 -1.56 -5.24
CA VAL A 198 -5.22 -0.18 -5.60
C VAL A 198 -6.75 0.01 -5.58
N GLY A 199 -7.52 -1.08 -5.59
CA GLY A 199 -8.98 -1.05 -5.68
C GLY A 199 -9.50 -0.76 -7.09
N SER A 200 -8.72 -1.03 -8.14
CA SER A 200 -9.14 -0.74 -9.52
C SER A 200 -10.05 -1.81 -10.15
N TRP A 201 -10.19 -2.97 -9.53
CA TRP A 201 -10.97 -4.10 -10.02
C TRP A 201 -12.48 -3.83 -10.17
N GLY A 202 -13.07 -2.95 -9.39
CA GLY A 202 -14.47 -2.51 -9.47
C GLY A 202 -14.60 -1.04 -9.89
N GLY A 203 -13.61 -0.49 -10.61
CA GLY A 203 -13.62 0.87 -11.13
C GLY A 203 -13.53 1.95 -10.06
N THR A 204 -14.22 3.08 -10.26
CA THR A 204 -14.14 4.26 -9.38
C THR A 204 -14.73 3.98 -7.99
N VAL A 205 -15.75 3.13 -7.89
CA VAL A 205 -16.40 2.83 -6.60
C VAL A 205 -15.42 2.14 -5.64
N THR A 206 -14.77 1.08 -6.08
CA THR A 206 -13.81 0.35 -5.25
C THR A 206 -12.56 1.16 -4.95
N LYS A 207 -12.13 2.06 -5.84
CA LYS A 207 -11.09 3.05 -5.56
C LYS A 207 -11.52 4.02 -4.46
N ALA A 208 -12.75 4.55 -4.53
CA ALA A 208 -13.27 5.43 -3.49
C ALA A 208 -13.35 4.73 -2.13
N ILE A 209 -13.76 3.46 -2.10
CA ILE A 209 -13.76 2.64 -0.88
C ILE A 209 -12.32 2.46 -0.38
N THR A 210 -11.38 2.08 -1.24
CA THR A 210 -9.96 1.90 -0.88
C THR A 210 -9.36 3.18 -0.32
N PHE A 211 -9.66 4.32 -0.93
CA PHE A 211 -9.25 5.65 -0.43
C PHE A 211 -9.80 5.91 0.96
N ALA A 212 -11.13 5.77 1.14
CA ALA A 212 -11.78 5.99 2.44
C ALA A 212 -11.24 5.06 3.53
N VAL A 213 -11.07 3.76 3.21
CA VAL A 213 -10.48 2.77 4.12
C VAL A 213 -9.04 3.12 4.49
N SER A 214 -8.25 3.61 3.54
CA SER A 214 -6.86 4.03 3.81
C SER A 214 -6.81 5.23 4.74
N ILE A 215 -7.69 6.21 4.57
CA ILE A 215 -7.82 7.37 5.48
C ILE A 215 -8.25 6.92 6.87
N VAL A 216 -9.29 6.08 6.97
CA VAL A 216 -9.73 5.51 8.26
C VAL A 216 -8.59 4.69 8.89
N GLY A 217 -7.89 3.87 8.11
CA GLY A 217 -6.74 3.09 8.56
C GLY A 217 -5.64 3.95 9.16
N ALA A 218 -5.41 5.15 8.62
CA ALA A 218 -4.46 6.12 9.17
C ALA A 218 -4.92 6.72 10.51
N THR A 219 -6.23 6.85 10.74
CA THR A 219 -6.76 7.39 12.01
C THR A 219 -6.75 6.39 13.17
N LEU A 220 -6.73 5.08 12.87
CA LEU A 220 -6.75 4.04 13.90
C LEU A 220 -5.51 4.09 14.83
N PRO A 221 -4.27 4.19 14.35
CA PRO A 221 -3.12 4.39 15.25
C PRO A 221 -3.21 5.66 16.07
N ALA A 222 -3.65 6.78 15.49
CA ALA A 222 -3.79 8.05 16.20
C ALA A 222 -4.77 7.95 17.37
N THR A 223 -5.94 7.34 17.15
CA THR A 223 -6.93 7.08 18.21
C THR A 223 -6.41 6.08 19.25
N GLY A 224 -5.66 5.05 18.82
CA GLY A 224 -5.00 4.09 19.70
C GLY A 224 -3.98 4.76 20.64
N TYR A 225 -3.11 5.63 20.11
CA TYR A 225 -2.15 6.41 20.91
C TYR A 225 -2.86 7.31 21.92
N TRP A 226 -3.88 8.03 21.50
CA TRP A 226 -4.66 8.87 22.41
C TRP A 226 -5.25 8.08 23.58
N LEU A 227 -5.84 6.92 23.31
CA LEU A 227 -6.43 6.05 24.32
C LEU A 227 -5.38 5.49 25.29
N TYR A 228 -4.19 5.14 24.78
CA TYR A 228 -3.08 4.64 25.58
C TYR A 228 -2.53 5.71 26.53
N PHE A 229 -2.10 6.86 25.98
CA PHE A 229 -1.47 7.91 26.78
C PHE A 229 -2.42 8.47 27.84
N ARG A 230 -3.67 8.70 27.50
CA ARG A 230 -4.62 9.25 28.46
C ARG A 230 -4.95 8.30 29.62
N LYS A 231 -4.86 6.99 29.41
CA LYS A 231 -4.98 5.99 30.48
C LYS A 231 -3.79 6.05 31.44
N HIS A 232 -2.60 6.36 30.95
CA HIS A 232 -1.36 6.34 31.74
C HIS A 232 -1.01 7.70 32.37
N CYS A 233 -1.39 8.83 31.73
CA CYS A 233 -1.18 10.17 32.28
C CYS A 233 -2.20 10.58 33.38
N ARG A 234 -3.20 9.74 33.67
CA ARG A 234 -4.22 10.01 34.69
C ARG A 234 -3.98 9.27 36.01
N LYS A 235 -2.82 8.60 36.11
CA LYS A 235 -2.29 8.09 37.37
C LYS A 235 -1.35 9.11 37.99
#